data_3232814b5053dc97ab15a7c9f6002a15
#
_entry.id   3232814b5053dc97ab15a7c9f6002a15
#
_cell.length_a   1.000
_cell.length_b   1.000
_cell.length_c   1.000
_cell.angle_alpha   90.00
_cell.angle_beta   90.00
_cell.angle_gamma   90.00
#
_symmetry.space_group_name_H-M   'P 1'
#
loop_
_entity.id
_entity.type
_entity.pdbx_description
1 polymer ?
#
loop_
_entity_poly.entity_id
_entity_poly.type
_entity_poly.pdbx_seq_one_letter_code
_entity_poly.pdbx_strand_id
1 'polypeptide(L)'
;LMPNVDVIEPWGFSLKKILITNSLGFRDFEKKEISKLSKKKRLLLIGDSAIEGAGYDYEHTIGGLLQDYLKKDYEVLNSAVGSYSPAIYYKKINYFIKKGYVFDKAIIFLDPSDIIDELFIKYDDSQNILIENNTNVDDKIGEFLIHNFIIFRTILKFTDGTENLKNFLKLKFRASKKY
;
A
#
# COMPACT_ATOMS: atom_id res chain seq x y z
N LEU A 1 5.99 -4.77 5.87
CA LEU A 1 5.69 -5.99 6.64
C LEU A 1 6.96 -6.50 7.33
N MET A 2 6.80 -7.35 8.33
CA MET A 2 7.94 -8.01 8.98
C MET A 2 8.54 -9.09 8.06
N PRO A 3 9.87 -9.27 8.08
CA PRO A 3 10.53 -10.33 7.31
C PRO A 3 10.20 -11.73 7.80
N ASN A 4 10.13 -12.67 6.87
CA ASN A 4 10.00 -14.12 7.12
C ASN A 4 8.83 -14.51 8.04
N VAL A 5 7.71 -13.80 7.95
CA VAL A 5 6.49 -14.16 8.68
C VAL A 5 5.62 -15.11 7.87
N ASP A 6 4.84 -15.88 8.60
CA ASP A 6 3.78 -16.75 8.10
C ASP A 6 2.65 -16.65 9.14
N VAL A 7 1.69 -15.80 8.86
CA VAL A 7 0.64 -15.46 9.83
C VAL A 7 -0.73 -15.50 9.17
N ILE A 8 -1.73 -15.78 9.99
CA ILE A 8 -3.11 -15.68 9.58
C ILE A 8 -3.52 -14.21 9.72
N GLU A 9 -3.83 -13.60 8.59
CA GLU A 9 -4.34 -12.23 8.54
C GLU A 9 -5.88 -12.26 8.63
N PRO A 10 -6.47 -11.69 9.70
CA PRO A 10 -7.91 -11.55 9.79
C PRO A 10 -8.35 -10.43 8.85
N TRP A 11 -9.13 -10.75 7.84
CA TRP A 11 -9.67 -9.78 6.91
C TRP A 11 -11.21 -9.80 6.94
N GLY A 12 -11.82 -8.70 7.37
CA GLY A 12 -13.26 -8.61 7.54
C GLY A 12 -13.81 -9.51 8.65
N PHE A 13 -15.08 -9.91 8.54
CA PHE A 13 -15.77 -10.63 9.63
C PHE A 13 -15.51 -12.13 9.66
N SER A 14 -14.97 -12.75 8.61
CA SER A 14 -14.84 -14.22 8.55
C SER A 14 -13.73 -14.76 7.66
N LEU A 15 -13.04 -13.92 6.88
CA LEU A 15 -11.98 -14.39 5.99
C LEU A 15 -10.65 -14.42 6.74
N LYS A 16 -10.06 -15.62 6.82
CA LYS A 16 -8.70 -15.81 7.30
C LYS A 16 -7.83 -16.15 6.11
N LYS A 17 -6.84 -15.30 5.83
CA LYS A 17 -5.90 -15.49 4.73
C LYS A 17 -4.50 -15.60 5.26
N ILE A 18 -3.68 -16.39 4.60
CA ILE A 18 -2.28 -16.56 4.98
C ILE A 18 -1.47 -15.44 4.34
N LEU A 19 -0.76 -14.69 5.17
CA LEU A 19 0.23 -13.72 4.75
C LEU A 19 1.62 -14.30 4.97
N ILE A 20 2.32 -14.58 3.88
CA ILE A 20 3.71 -15.03 3.89
C ILE A 20 4.59 -13.91 3.36
N THR A 21 5.73 -13.68 4.01
CA THR A 21 6.72 -12.71 3.56
C THR A 21 8.10 -13.35 3.47
N ASN A 22 8.89 -12.88 2.49
CA ASN A 22 10.30 -13.24 2.36
C ASN A 22 11.21 -12.44 3.32
N SER A 23 12.53 -12.61 3.21
CA SER A 23 13.51 -11.95 4.08
C SER A 23 13.54 -10.41 4.00
N LEU A 24 12.93 -9.81 2.98
CA LEU A 24 12.77 -8.36 2.88
C LEU A 24 11.45 -7.84 3.48
N GLY A 25 10.60 -8.74 3.98
CA GLY A 25 9.24 -8.41 4.39
C GLY A 25 8.31 -8.12 3.20
N PHE A 26 8.64 -8.61 2.01
CA PHE A 26 7.80 -8.51 0.84
C PHE A 26 6.87 -9.72 0.77
N ARG A 27 5.63 -9.52 0.37
CA ARG A 27 4.67 -10.62 0.24
C ARG A 27 5.13 -11.62 -0.82
N ASP A 28 5.07 -12.91 -0.49
CA ASP A 28 5.60 -13.98 -1.32
C ASP A 28 4.77 -15.27 -1.15
N PHE A 29 5.03 -16.27 -2.00
CA PHE A 29 4.47 -17.62 -1.84
C PHE A 29 5.08 -18.37 -0.66
N GLU A 30 6.33 -18.05 -0.32
CA GLU A 30 7.09 -18.75 0.69
C GLU A 30 8.07 -17.83 1.42
N LYS A 31 8.47 -18.25 2.60
CA LYS A 31 9.63 -17.64 3.28
C LYS A 31 10.89 -18.05 2.54
N LYS A 32 11.57 -17.07 1.96
CA LYS A 32 12.83 -17.29 1.27
C LYS A 32 13.79 -16.13 1.48
N GLU A 33 15.07 -16.44 1.44
CA GLU A 33 16.11 -15.43 1.50
C GLU A 33 16.27 -14.74 0.15
N ILE A 34 16.17 -13.41 0.15
CA ILE A 34 16.40 -12.58 -1.02
C ILE A 34 17.82 -12.01 -0.93
N SER A 35 18.71 -12.53 -1.74
CA SER A 35 20.08 -12.04 -1.83
C SER A 35 20.15 -10.64 -2.45
N LYS A 36 21.22 -9.89 -2.19
CA LYS A 36 21.39 -8.53 -2.77
C LYS A 36 21.49 -8.56 -4.29
N LEU A 37 22.15 -9.57 -4.83
CA LEU A 37 22.28 -9.80 -6.27
C LEU A 37 21.45 -11.03 -6.67
N SER A 38 20.85 -10.99 -7.83
CA SER A 38 20.10 -12.10 -8.41
C SER A 38 20.71 -12.52 -9.75
N LYS A 39 20.58 -13.81 -10.08
CA LYS A 39 20.90 -14.32 -11.42
C LYS A 39 19.82 -13.96 -12.45
N LYS A 40 18.59 -13.71 -11.99
CA LYS A 40 17.48 -13.26 -12.82
C LYS A 40 17.33 -11.75 -12.72
N LYS A 41 16.76 -11.15 -13.75
CA LYS A 41 16.29 -9.75 -13.68
C LYS A 41 15.22 -9.61 -12.59
N ARG A 42 15.25 -8.51 -11.86
CA ARG A 42 14.28 -8.24 -10.80
C ARG A 42 13.25 -7.23 -11.23
N LEU A 43 11.99 -7.61 -11.02
CA LEU A 43 10.83 -6.74 -11.18
C LEU A 43 10.25 -6.44 -9.79
N LEU A 44 10.31 -5.18 -9.38
CA LEU A 44 9.74 -4.72 -8.13
C LEU A 44 8.33 -4.19 -8.35
N LEU A 45 7.36 -4.72 -7.62
CA LEU A 45 6.00 -4.19 -7.58
C LEU A 45 5.86 -3.28 -6.35
N ILE A 46 5.27 -2.12 -6.56
CA ILE A 46 5.09 -1.08 -5.56
C ILE A 46 3.65 -0.62 -5.62
N GLY A 47 3.04 -0.44 -4.48
CA GLY A 47 1.64 -0.03 -4.37
C GLY A 47 1.13 -0.19 -2.95
N ASP A 48 -0.16 -0.04 -2.80
CA ASP A 48 -0.91 -0.16 -1.56
C ASP A 48 -1.49 -1.57 -1.33
N SER A 49 -2.61 -1.64 -0.60
CA SER A 49 -3.32 -2.88 -0.27
C SER A 49 -3.83 -3.66 -1.48
N ALA A 50 -4.16 -2.98 -2.59
CA ALA A 50 -4.63 -3.64 -3.80
C ALA A 50 -3.52 -4.47 -4.44
N ILE A 51 -2.29 -3.97 -4.45
CA ILE A 51 -1.12 -4.66 -5.00
C ILE A 51 -0.49 -5.61 -3.99
N GLU A 52 -0.54 -5.28 -2.69
CA GLU A 52 -0.24 -6.24 -1.64
C GLU A 52 -1.10 -7.49 -1.78
N GLY A 53 -2.36 -7.31 -2.23
CA GLY A 53 -3.35 -8.37 -2.36
C GLY A 53 -4.00 -8.71 -1.02
N ALA A 54 -4.15 -7.72 -0.13
CA ALA A 54 -4.76 -7.88 1.19
C ALA A 54 -6.12 -8.58 1.12
N GLY A 55 -6.32 -9.60 1.95
CA GLY A 55 -7.56 -10.38 1.99
C GLY A 55 -7.71 -11.47 0.91
N TYR A 56 -6.70 -11.68 0.07
CA TYR A 56 -6.69 -12.71 -0.98
C TYR A 56 -5.54 -13.71 -0.77
N ASP A 57 -5.71 -14.95 -1.25
CA ASP A 57 -4.62 -15.90 -1.36
C ASP A 57 -3.62 -15.40 -2.40
N TYR A 58 -2.33 -15.52 -2.12
CA TYR A 58 -1.30 -14.81 -2.91
C TYR A 58 -1.30 -15.20 -4.39
N GLU A 59 -1.59 -16.46 -4.70
CA GLU A 59 -1.70 -16.97 -6.08
C GLU A 59 -2.78 -16.27 -6.92
N HIS A 60 -3.78 -15.69 -6.28
CA HIS A 60 -4.88 -14.97 -6.95
C HIS A 60 -4.67 -13.45 -6.98
N THR A 61 -3.52 -12.96 -6.50
CA THR A 61 -3.18 -11.54 -6.53
C THR A 61 -2.40 -11.17 -7.79
N ILE A 62 -2.37 -9.87 -8.11
CA ILE A 62 -1.53 -9.36 -9.21
C ILE A 62 -0.06 -9.77 -9.01
N GLY A 63 0.45 -9.69 -7.78
CA GLY A 63 1.81 -10.09 -7.45
C GLY A 63 2.08 -11.57 -7.71
N GLY A 64 1.21 -12.43 -7.21
CA GLY A 64 1.32 -13.87 -7.38
C GLY A 64 1.21 -14.32 -8.84
N LEU A 65 0.24 -13.77 -9.57
CA LEU A 65 0.06 -14.05 -11.00
C LEU A 65 1.27 -13.61 -11.83
N LEU A 66 1.81 -12.42 -11.59
CA LEU A 66 3.01 -11.94 -12.27
C LEU A 66 4.24 -12.78 -11.90
N GLN A 67 4.37 -13.19 -10.65
CA GLN A 67 5.47 -14.04 -10.20
C GLN A 67 5.43 -15.40 -10.89
N ASP A 68 4.26 -16.02 -11.02
CA ASP A 68 4.12 -17.29 -11.74
C ASP A 68 4.35 -17.14 -13.25
N TYR A 69 3.77 -16.13 -13.88
CA TYR A 69 3.88 -15.90 -15.31
C TYR A 69 5.31 -15.57 -15.76
N LEU A 70 6.02 -14.74 -14.97
CA LEU A 70 7.36 -14.24 -15.32
C LEU A 70 8.51 -15.06 -14.71
N LYS A 71 8.22 -16.13 -13.99
CA LYS A 71 9.22 -16.92 -13.21
C LYS A 71 10.45 -17.41 -13.99
N LYS A 72 10.36 -17.52 -15.32
CA LYS A 72 11.50 -17.92 -16.16
C LYS A 72 12.54 -16.81 -16.28
N ASP A 73 12.08 -15.57 -16.47
CA ASP A 73 12.93 -14.43 -16.84
C ASP A 73 13.17 -13.45 -15.69
N TYR A 74 12.22 -13.36 -14.76
CA TYR A 74 12.25 -12.41 -13.67
C TYR A 74 12.08 -13.07 -12.29
N GLU A 75 12.76 -12.47 -11.32
CA GLU A 75 12.42 -12.58 -9.91
C GLU A 75 11.46 -11.41 -9.56
N VAL A 76 10.17 -11.70 -9.46
CA VAL A 76 9.16 -10.68 -9.12
C VAL A 76 9.10 -10.54 -7.61
N LEU A 77 9.20 -9.31 -7.11
CA LEU A 77 9.21 -8.98 -5.70
C LEU A 77 8.06 -8.02 -5.39
N ASN A 78 7.07 -8.47 -4.62
CA ASN A 78 5.92 -7.66 -4.25
C ASN A 78 6.19 -6.88 -2.96
N SER A 79 6.61 -5.63 -3.09
CA SER A 79 6.90 -4.75 -1.97
C SER A 79 5.73 -3.89 -1.51
N ALA A 80 4.55 -4.06 -2.09
CA ALA A 80 3.36 -3.30 -1.75
C ALA A 80 2.92 -3.55 -0.29
N VAL A 81 2.32 -2.55 0.33
CA VAL A 81 1.81 -2.62 1.70
C VAL A 81 0.62 -1.67 1.84
N GLY A 82 -0.45 -2.16 2.44
CA GLY A 82 -1.65 -1.37 2.68
C GLY A 82 -1.39 -0.05 3.39
N SER A 83 -2.11 0.98 2.97
CA SER A 83 -2.00 2.36 3.49
C SER A 83 -0.63 3.02 3.29
N TYR A 84 0.19 2.51 2.36
CA TYR A 84 1.39 3.21 1.93
C TYR A 84 1.04 4.20 0.83
N SER A 85 1.75 5.33 0.80
CA SER A 85 1.62 6.42 -0.16
C SER A 85 2.91 6.61 -0.97
N PRO A 86 2.90 7.42 -2.03
CA PRO A 86 4.08 7.67 -2.87
C PRO A 86 5.34 8.07 -2.11
N ALA A 87 5.21 8.86 -1.07
CA ALA A 87 6.36 9.23 -0.22
C ALA A 87 6.96 8.03 0.51
N ILE A 88 6.11 7.14 1.01
CA ILE A 88 6.59 5.90 1.66
C ILE A 88 7.18 4.96 0.62
N TYR A 89 6.59 4.85 -0.59
CA TYR A 89 7.15 4.07 -1.69
C TYR A 89 8.58 4.51 -2.00
N TYR A 90 8.80 5.81 -2.17
CA TYR A 90 10.12 6.37 -2.43
C TYR A 90 11.13 6.04 -1.33
N LYS A 91 10.77 6.24 -0.06
CA LYS A 91 11.64 5.94 1.07
C LYS A 91 11.98 4.46 1.17
N LYS A 92 11.00 3.58 0.96
CA LYS A 92 11.19 2.14 0.98
C LYS A 92 12.16 1.66 -0.11
N ILE A 93 11.97 2.14 -1.35
CA ILE A 93 12.85 1.81 -2.47
C ILE A 93 14.28 2.27 -2.17
N ASN A 94 14.44 3.52 -1.77
CA ASN A 94 15.75 4.07 -1.43
C ASN A 94 16.44 3.32 -0.29
N TYR A 95 15.69 2.88 0.72
CA TYR A 95 16.23 2.05 1.79
C TYR A 95 16.87 0.78 1.24
N PHE A 96 16.16 0.04 0.39
CA PHE A 96 16.70 -1.21 -0.16
C PHE A 96 17.85 -0.98 -1.15
N ILE A 97 17.77 0.05 -1.99
CA ILE A 97 18.89 0.43 -2.88
C ILE A 97 20.14 0.78 -2.06
N LYS A 98 20.00 1.59 -1.00
CA LYS A 98 21.11 1.92 -0.09
C LYS A 98 21.68 0.70 0.64
N LYS A 99 20.88 -0.34 0.86
CA LYS A 99 21.32 -1.63 1.41
C LYS A 99 22.02 -2.51 0.37
N GLY A 100 22.09 -2.10 -0.88
CA GLY A 100 22.78 -2.79 -1.97
C GLY A 100 21.91 -3.80 -2.73
N TYR A 101 20.58 -3.74 -2.58
CA TYR A 101 19.66 -4.52 -3.42
C TYR A 101 19.51 -3.87 -4.78
N VAL A 102 19.54 -4.70 -5.83
CA VAL A 102 19.41 -4.25 -7.22
C VAL A 102 18.05 -4.69 -7.75
N PHE A 103 17.34 -3.76 -8.40
CA PHE A 103 16.10 -3.97 -9.12
C PHE A 103 16.29 -3.48 -10.55
N ASP A 104 15.95 -4.32 -11.54
CA ASP A 104 16.10 -3.97 -12.97
C ASP A 104 14.93 -3.14 -13.48
N LYS A 105 13.75 -3.41 -12.95
CA LYS A 105 12.51 -2.71 -13.28
C LYS A 105 11.65 -2.54 -12.03
N ALA A 106 10.83 -1.49 -12.06
CA ALA A 106 9.77 -1.28 -11.07
C ALA A 106 8.46 -0.94 -11.78
N ILE A 107 7.37 -1.49 -11.27
CA ILE A 107 6.01 -1.07 -11.63
C ILE A 107 5.40 -0.45 -10.38
N ILE A 108 5.01 0.82 -10.50
CA ILE A 108 4.35 1.57 -9.43
C ILE A 108 2.87 1.66 -9.79
N PHE A 109 2.04 1.16 -8.89
CA PHE A 109 0.59 1.26 -8.98
C PHE A 109 0.16 2.41 -8.09
N LEU A 110 -0.50 3.38 -8.68
CA LEU A 110 -1.06 4.53 -7.98
C LEU A 110 -2.57 4.51 -8.11
N ASP A 111 -3.26 4.74 -7.04
CA ASP A 111 -4.70 4.90 -7.03
C ASP A 111 -5.12 6.22 -6.31
N PRO A 112 -6.40 6.62 -6.40
CA PRO A 112 -6.85 7.85 -5.76
C PRO A 112 -6.70 7.86 -4.24
N SER A 113 -6.66 6.70 -3.56
CA SER A 113 -6.47 6.65 -2.11
C SER A 113 -5.05 7.02 -1.69
N ASP A 114 -4.05 6.79 -2.55
CA ASP A 114 -2.66 7.19 -2.33
C ASP A 114 -2.53 8.70 -2.10
N ILE A 115 -3.32 9.49 -2.84
CA ILE A 115 -3.34 10.95 -2.69
C ILE A 115 -3.89 11.34 -1.32
N ILE A 116 -4.91 10.64 -0.86
CA ILE A 116 -5.50 10.86 0.47
C ILE A 116 -4.50 10.47 1.55
N ASP A 117 -3.87 9.31 1.41
CA ASP A 117 -2.88 8.81 2.36
C ASP A 117 -1.67 9.74 2.45
N GLU A 118 -1.26 10.37 1.33
CA GLU A 118 -0.18 11.37 1.30
C GLU A 118 -0.49 12.63 2.12
N LEU A 119 -1.76 13.03 2.23
CA LEU A 119 -2.16 14.20 3.02
C LEU A 119 -1.93 14.01 4.54
N PHE A 120 -1.82 12.76 5.00
CA PHE A 120 -1.56 12.43 6.42
C PHE A 120 -0.07 12.28 6.73
N ILE A 121 0.78 12.35 5.71
CA ILE A 121 2.21 12.19 5.88
C ILE A 121 2.85 13.54 6.02
N LYS A 122 3.46 13.78 7.18
CA LYS A 122 4.36 14.92 7.39
C LYS A 122 5.78 14.41 7.58
N TYR A 123 6.72 15.27 7.27
CA TYR A 123 8.14 15.02 7.47
C TYR A 123 8.64 15.93 8.59
N ASP A 124 9.49 15.40 9.47
CA ASP A 124 10.31 16.22 10.35
C ASP A 124 11.49 16.83 9.58
N ASP A 125 12.25 17.72 10.24
CA ASP A 125 13.43 18.36 9.66
C ASP A 125 14.52 17.35 9.22
N SER A 126 14.49 16.13 9.77
CA SER A 126 15.37 15.01 9.39
C SER A 126 14.79 14.13 8.30
N GLN A 127 13.66 14.53 7.69
CA GLN A 127 12.90 13.78 6.70
C GLN A 127 12.37 12.41 7.19
N ASN A 128 12.20 12.25 8.50
CA ASN A 128 11.46 11.10 9.01
C ASN A 128 9.95 11.31 8.79
N ILE A 129 9.25 10.19 8.59
CA ILE A 129 7.80 10.24 8.40
C ILE A 129 7.14 10.42 9.77
N LEU A 130 6.37 11.49 9.90
CA LEU A 130 5.47 11.70 11.02
C LEU A 130 4.05 11.45 10.53
N ILE A 131 3.36 10.52 11.18
CA ILE A 131 1.93 10.33 10.94
C ILE A 131 1.19 11.32 11.86
N GLU A 132 0.53 12.30 11.27
CA GLU A 132 -0.24 13.27 12.04
C GLU A 132 -1.57 12.68 12.48
N ASN A 133 -1.73 12.45 13.78
CA ASN A 133 -3.02 12.11 14.39
C ASN A 133 -3.87 13.37 14.62
N ASN A 134 -4.16 14.13 13.56
CA ASN A 134 -4.88 15.40 13.72
C ASN A 134 -6.38 15.24 13.46
N THR A 135 -7.19 15.66 14.42
CA THR A 135 -8.65 15.56 14.40
C THR A 135 -9.34 16.49 13.38
N ASN A 136 -8.60 17.42 12.77
CA ASN A 136 -9.10 18.38 11.75
C ASN A 136 -8.86 17.94 10.31
N VAL A 137 -8.48 16.69 10.10
CA VAL A 137 -8.14 16.15 8.78
C VAL A 137 -9.39 15.97 7.94
N ASP A 138 -10.52 15.63 8.56
CA ASP A 138 -11.79 15.43 7.87
C ASP A 138 -12.21 16.68 7.06
N ASP A 139 -11.95 17.87 7.58
CA ASP A 139 -12.29 19.12 6.90
C ASP A 139 -11.34 19.41 5.74
N LYS A 140 -10.04 19.18 5.91
CA LYS A 140 -9.03 19.39 4.85
C LYS A 140 -9.17 18.41 3.69
N ILE A 141 -9.48 17.14 3.98
CA ILE A 141 -9.74 16.13 2.94
C ILE A 141 -11.01 16.49 2.18
N GLY A 142 -12.08 16.85 2.89
CA GLY A 142 -13.33 17.27 2.27
C GLY A 142 -13.10 18.46 1.33
N GLU A 143 -12.39 19.48 1.76
CA GLU A 143 -12.05 20.66 0.95
C GLU A 143 -11.18 20.30 -0.26
N PHE A 144 -10.15 19.47 -0.08
CA PHE A 144 -9.28 19.03 -1.16
C PHE A 144 -10.04 18.24 -2.23
N LEU A 145 -10.90 17.30 -1.83
CA LEU A 145 -11.69 16.48 -2.75
C LEU A 145 -12.72 17.31 -3.50
N ILE A 146 -13.40 18.24 -2.81
CA ILE A 146 -14.35 19.17 -3.42
C ILE A 146 -13.67 20.11 -4.40
N HIS A 147 -12.45 20.56 -4.09
CA HIS A 147 -11.73 21.53 -4.93
C HIS A 147 -11.14 20.91 -6.19
N ASN A 148 -10.65 19.69 -6.11
CA ASN A 148 -9.81 19.09 -7.14
C ASN A 148 -10.52 18.03 -7.99
N PHE A 149 -11.65 17.48 -7.55
CA PHE A 149 -12.31 16.40 -8.27
C PHE A 149 -13.75 16.74 -8.68
N ILE A 150 -13.98 16.89 -9.99
CA ILE A 150 -15.31 17.15 -10.57
C ILE A 150 -16.31 16.06 -10.16
N ILE A 151 -15.89 14.81 -10.09
CA ILE A 151 -16.71 13.66 -9.69
C ILE A 151 -17.23 13.85 -8.25
N PHE A 152 -16.39 14.28 -7.31
CA PHE A 152 -16.82 14.56 -5.95
C PHE A 152 -17.83 15.70 -5.85
N ARG A 153 -17.62 16.78 -6.63
CA ARG A 153 -18.60 17.87 -6.73
C ARG A 153 -19.95 17.41 -7.28
N THR A 154 -19.92 16.48 -8.22
CA THR A 154 -21.12 15.93 -8.84
C THR A 154 -21.88 15.04 -7.86
N ILE A 155 -21.17 14.14 -7.15
CA ILE A 155 -21.77 13.28 -6.13
C ILE A 155 -22.39 14.14 -5.01
N LEU A 156 -21.71 15.18 -4.54
CA LEU A 156 -22.24 16.08 -3.51
C LEU A 156 -23.48 16.87 -3.93
N LYS A 157 -23.65 17.12 -5.24
CA LYS A 157 -24.89 17.75 -5.77
C LYS A 157 -26.10 16.81 -5.78
N PHE A 158 -25.87 15.50 -5.86
CA PHE A 158 -26.93 14.48 -5.91
C PHE A 158 -27.21 13.81 -4.55
N THR A 159 -26.33 13.97 -3.59
CA THR A 159 -26.55 13.53 -2.20
C THR A 159 -26.71 14.77 -1.33
N ASP A 160 -27.68 14.77 -0.42
CA ASP A 160 -27.93 15.90 0.50
C ASP A 160 -26.71 16.27 1.36
N GLY A 161 -25.66 16.60 0.70
CA GLY A 161 -24.57 17.38 1.19
C GLY A 161 -23.49 16.68 2.00
N THR A 162 -22.75 17.56 2.59
CA THR A 162 -21.53 17.37 3.36
C THR A 162 -21.65 16.45 4.57
N GLU A 163 -22.85 16.22 5.12
CA GLU A 163 -23.08 15.37 6.30
C GLU A 163 -22.85 13.87 5.98
N ASN A 164 -23.32 13.41 4.81
CA ASN A 164 -23.13 12.02 4.39
C ASN A 164 -21.68 11.71 4.03
N LEU A 165 -20.94 12.66 3.48
CA LEU A 165 -19.50 12.53 3.24
C LEU A 165 -18.73 12.49 4.54
N LYS A 166 -19.05 13.37 5.49
CA LYS A 166 -18.45 13.37 6.84
C LYS A 166 -18.69 12.03 7.57
N ASN A 167 -19.90 11.47 7.45
CA ASN A 167 -20.25 10.19 8.04
C ASN A 167 -19.53 9.02 7.35
N PHE A 168 -19.40 9.03 6.03
CA PHE A 168 -18.65 8.05 5.26
C PHE A 168 -17.15 8.08 5.63
N LEU A 169 -16.55 9.25 5.70
CA LEU A 169 -15.16 9.44 6.12
C LEU A 169 -14.97 8.97 7.57
N LYS A 170 -15.86 9.36 8.50
CA LYS A 170 -15.81 8.91 9.91
C LYS A 170 -15.91 7.39 10.06
N LEU A 171 -16.71 6.71 9.23
CA LEU A 171 -16.83 5.25 9.26
C LEU A 171 -15.53 4.57 8.79
N LYS A 172 -14.91 5.06 7.71
CA LYS A 172 -13.65 4.53 7.20
C LYS A 172 -12.51 4.71 8.22
N PHE A 173 -12.42 5.87 8.88
CA PHE A 173 -11.40 6.16 9.89
C PHE A 173 -11.62 5.43 11.23
N ARG A 174 -12.86 5.14 11.63
CA ARG A 174 -13.12 4.29 12.80
C ARG A 174 -12.69 2.84 12.58
N ALA A 175 -12.78 2.33 11.37
CA ALA A 175 -12.29 0.99 11.03
C ALA A 175 -10.75 0.91 11.10
N SER A 176 -10.01 1.95 10.70
CA SER A 176 -8.54 1.97 10.73
C SER A 176 -7.95 2.15 12.14
N LYS A 177 -8.72 2.65 13.12
CA LYS A 177 -8.27 2.83 14.52
C LYS A 177 -8.36 1.58 15.39
N LYS A 178 -8.79 0.44 14.85
CA LYS A 178 -8.98 -0.81 15.60
C LYS A 178 -7.85 -1.85 15.42
N TYR A 179 -6.73 -1.44 14.81
CA TYR A 179 -5.56 -2.31 14.63
C TYR A 179 -4.28 -1.62 15.10
#